data_35aa36b83123eecc0801f5d7501f130c
#
_entry.id   35aa36b83123eecc0801f5d7501f130c
#
_cell.length_a   1.000
_cell.length_b   1.000
_cell.length_c   1.000
_cell.angle_alpha   90.00
_cell.angle_beta   90.00
_cell.angle_gamma   90.00
#
_symmetry.space_group_name_H-M   'P 1'
#
loop_
_entity.id
_entity.type
_entity.pdbx_description
1 polymer ?
#
loop_
_entity_poly.entity_id
_entity_poly.type
_entity_poly.pdbx_seq_one_letter_code
_entity_poly.pdbx_strand_id
1 'polypeptide(L)'
;GYEEIFKSNDITHYEIIATSAFRDTTNSEEARRYIETAIHHPLRIISGLEEAKLIGFHPQASAGKTKLFVDLGGGSTEFYFRQREEIEIRSFQLGAVRNMLKKDEIEEWKRLEAWLLSIKPVRKLTGIGGNIKSFLESQNATSLKIKDFNERAGQLSQLTTKKKILTYQFSPDRADVIDDALK
;
A
#
# COMPACT_ATOMS: atom_id res chain seq x y z
N GLY A 1 21.57 -4.32 11.04
CA GLY A 1 20.13 -4.04 11.22
C GLY A 1 19.84 -2.54 11.20
N TYR A 2 18.58 -2.13 11.43
CA TYR A 2 18.19 -0.70 11.42
C TYR A 2 18.97 0.13 12.46
N GLU A 3 19.28 -0.43 13.64
CA GLU A 3 20.07 0.25 14.66
C GLU A 3 21.46 0.67 14.17
N GLU A 4 22.12 -0.15 13.37
CA GLU A 4 23.41 0.19 12.78
C GLU A 4 23.28 1.35 11.80
N ILE A 5 22.19 1.33 10.99
CA ILE A 5 21.87 2.43 10.06
C ILE A 5 21.61 3.72 10.85
N PHE A 6 20.85 3.65 11.94
CA PHE A 6 20.57 4.81 12.78
C PHE A 6 21.84 5.39 13.39
N LYS A 7 22.71 4.53 13.95
CA LYS A 7 24.00 4.93 14.51
C LYS A 7 24.92 5.55 13.47
N SER A 8 25.04 4.92 12.28
CA SER A 8 25.92 5.41 11.22
C SER A 8 25.46 6.71 10.57
N ASN A 9 24.20 7.11 10.75
CA ASN A 9 23.64 8.35 10.22
C ASN A 9 23.22 9.35 11.32
N ASP A 10 23.66 9.15 12.56
CA ASP A 10 23.34 10.01 13.72
C ASP A 10 21.84 10.23 13.94
N ILE A 11 21.00 9.21 13.60
CA ILE A 11 19.55 9.27 13.79
C ILE A 11 19.25 8.96 15.25
N THR A 12 18.89 9.99 16.00
CA THR A 12 18.56 9.89 17.44
C THR A 12 17.05 9.90 17.71
N HIS A 13 16.25 10.37 16.77
CA HIS A 13 14.79 10.45 16.89
C HIS A 13 14.12 9.69 15.75
N TYR A 14 13.37 8.65 16.09
CA TYR A 14 12.62 7.84 15.15
C TYR A 14 11.36 7.31 15.82
N GLU A 15 10.40 6.91 15.01
CA GLU A 15 9.16 6.28 15.43
C GLU A 15 9.00 4.96 14.70
N ILE A 16 8.56 3.92 15.42
CA ILE A 16 8.21 2.62 14.83
C ILE A 16 6.70 2.53 14.75
N ILE A 17 6.22 2.32 13.53
CA ILE A 17 4.78 2.31 13.22
C ILE A 17 4.39 0.92 12.72
N ALA A 18 3.27 0.41 13.22
CA ALA A 18 2.60 -0.78 12.72
C ALA A 18 1.23 -0.41 12.13
N THR A 19 0.81 -1.12 11.10
CA THR A 19 -0.38 -0.81 10.32
C THR A 19 -1.40 -1.96 10.32
N SER A 20 -2.08 -2.24 9.21
CA SER A 20 -3.23 -3.15 9.11
C SER A 20 -3.00 -4.54 9.70
N ALA A 21 -1.82 -5.13 9.54
CA ALA A 21 -1.54 -6.46 10.08
C ALA A 21 -1.69 -6.52 11.62
N PHE A 22 -1.30 -5.44 12.31
CA PHE A 22 -1.47 -5.35 13.76
C PHE A 22 -2.89 -4.95 14.15
N ARG A 23 -3.56 -4.09 13.36
CA ARG A 23 -4.96 -3.70 13.64
C ARG A 23 -5.92 -4.88 13.59
N ASP A 24 -5.68 -5.82 12.68
CA ASP A 24 -6.63 -6.85 12.29
C ASP A 24 -6.38 -8.21 12.97
N THR A 25 -5.33 -8.33 13.79
CA THR A 25 -5.02 -9.57 14.49
C THR A 25 -5.57 -9.60 15.91
N THR A 26 -6.01 -10.76 16.35
CA THR A 26 -6.58 -10.96 17.71
C THR A 26 -5.52 -10.89 18.81
N ASN A 27 -4.24 -11.11 18.49
CA ASN A 27 -3.12 -11.05 19.43
C ASN A 27 -2.27 -9.77 19.29
N SER A 28 -2.85 -8.70 18.74
CA SER A 28 -2.17 -7.44 18.48
C SER A 28 -1.36 -6.91 19.67
N GLU A 29 -1.98 -6.83 20.85
CA GLU A 29 -1.33 -6.31 22.06
C GLU A 29 -0.19 -7.22 22.57
N GLU A 30 -0.35 -8.53 22.47
CA GLU A 30 0.71 -9.47 22.83
C GLU A 30 1.90 -9.35 21.89
N ALA A 31 1.63 -9.34 20.60
CA ALA A 31 2.65 -9.17 19.55
C ALA A 31 3.37 -7.81 19.70
N ARG A 32 2.64 -6.73 19.98
CA ARG A 32 3.20 -5.41 20.23
C ARG A 32 4.19 -5.43 21.39
N ARG A 33 3.76 -5.94 22.56
CA ARG A 33 4.62 -6.02 23.76
C ARG A 33 5.85 -6.88 23.54
N TYR A 34 5.69 -8.01 22.85
CA TYR A 34 6.82 -8.88 22.51
C TYR A 34 7.87 -8.14 21.67
N ILE A 35 7.42 -7.42 20.63
CA ILE A 35 8.32 -6.67 19.76
C ILE A 35 8.95 -5.50 20.52
N GLU A 36 8.17 -4.70 21.24
CA GLU A 36 8.68 -3.58 22.05
C GLU A 36 9.77 -4.03 23.03
N THR A 37 9.57 -5.18 23.66
CA THR A 37 10.58 -5.77 24.55
C THR A 37 11.84 -6.18 23.80
N ALA A 38 11.70 -6.76 22.60
CA ALA A 38 12.85 -7.23 21.82
C ALA A 38 13.68 -6.10 21.21
N ILE A 39 13.03 -4.99 20.83
CA ILE A 39 13.69 -3.84 20.18
C ILE A 39 13.98 -2.68 21.16
N HIS A 40 13.54 -2.78 22.40
CA HIS A 40 13.66 -1.73 23.42
C HIS A 40 13.15 -0.35 22.97
N HIS A 41 12.08 -0.34 22.17
CA HIS A 41 11.48 0.90 21.63
C HIS A 41 9.96 0.75 21.51
N PRO A 42 9.18 1.83 21.79
CA PRO A 42 7.73 1.80 21.60
C PRO A 42 7.32 1.52 20.15
N LEU A 43 6.26 0.75 19.96
CA LEU A 43 5.63 0.47 18.69
C LEU A 43 4.22 1.09 18.68
N ARG A 44 3.98 2.06 17.81
CA ARG A 44 2.67 2.69 17.67
C ARG A 44 1.85 2.06 16.54
N ILE A 45 0.69 1.53 16.88
CA ILE A 45 -0.26 1.03 15.88
C ILE A 45 -1.11 2.23 15.43
N ILE A 46 -1.04 2.56 14.13
CA ILE A 46 -1.76 3.70 13.56
C ILE A 46 -3.03 3.26 12.84
N SER A 47 -4.03 4.13 12.80
CA SER A 47 -5.24 3.93 12.01
C SER A 47 -4.97 4.04 10.51
N GLY A 48 -5.85 3.47 9.67
CA GLY A 48 -5.73 3.62 8.21
C GLY A 48 -5.85 5.09 7.76
N LEU A 49 -6.60 5.93 8.47
CA LEU A 49 -6.65 7.36 8.17
C LEU A 49 -5.35 8.09 8.53
N GLU A 50 -4.66 7.69 9.60
CA GLU A 50 -3.32 8.22 9.90
C GLU A 50 -2.31 7.78 8.84
N GLU A 51 -2.39 6.52 8.42
CA GLU A 51 -1.57 5.96 7.33
C GLU A 51 -1.80 6.74 6.03
N ALA A 52 -3.06 7.00 5.65
CA ALA A 52 -3.43 7.83 4.49
C ALA A 52 -2.89 9.27 4.57
N LYS A 53 -2.83 9.87 5.78
CA LYS A 53 -2.23 11.21 5.97
C LYS A 53 -0.75 11.23 5.65
N LEU A 54 -0.02 10.16 5.93
CA LEU A 54 1.41 10.08 5.66
C LEU A 54 1.71 10.18 4.16
N ILE A 55 0.79 9.80 3.29
CA ILE A 55 0.90 9.98 1.83
C ILE A 55 1.10 11.47 1.48
N GLY A 56 0.52 12.38 2.27
CA GLY A 56 0.68 13.82 2.08
C GLY A 56 2.12 14.33 2.16
N PHE A 57 3.03 13.59 2.79
CA PHE A 57 4.46 13.88 2.83
C PHE A 57 5.21 13.46 1.56
N HIS A 58 4.55 12.73 0.66
CA HIS A 58 5.18 12.37 -0.61
C HIS A 58 5.55 13.63 -1.42
N PRO A 59 6.77 13.75 -1.98
CA PRO A 59 7.23 14.97 -2.65
C PRO A 59 6.30 15.47 -3.76
N GLN A 60 5.58 14.57 -4.42
CA GLN A 60 4.61 14.92 -5.46
C GLN A 60 3.22 15.28 -4.92
N ALA A 61 2.96 15.17 -3.61
CA ALA A 61 1.67 15.50 -3.00
C ALA A 61 1.47 17.01 -2.76
N SER A 62 2.49 17.84 -3.01
CA SER A 62 2.42 19.31 -2.87
C SER A 62 1.27 19.94 -3.64
N ALA A 63 0.88 21.16 -3.27
CA ALA A 63 -0.20 21.93 -3.85
C ALA A 63 -0.13 22.06 -5.40
N GLY A 64 -1.24 22.35 -6.01
CA GLY A 64 -1.35 22.66 -7.45
C GLY A 64 -2.41 21.84 -8.19
N LYS A 65 -2.02 20.83 -8.95
CA LYS A 65 -2.95 20.06 -9.80
C LYS A 65 -3.77 19.05 -8.97
N THR A 66 -4.95 18.67 -9.47
CA THR A 66 -5.71 17.52 -8.94
C THR A 66 -4.86 16.26 -9.01
N LYS A 67 -4.72 15.56 -7.90
CA LYS A 67 -3.89 14.38 -7.73
C LYS A 67 -4.63 13.32 -6.91
N LEU A 68 -4.42 12.08 -7.30
CA LEU A 68 -4.88 10.91 -6.54
C LEU A 68 -3.69 10.00 -6.30
N PHE A 69 -3.45 9.69 -5.05
CA PHE A 69 -2.47 8.70 -4.62
C PHE A 69 -3.19 7.51 -4.03
N VAL A 70 -2.66 6.33 -4.25
CA VAL A 70 -3.10 5.08 -3.64
C VAL A 70 -1.90 4.34 -3.08
N ASP A 71 -1.98 3.98 -1.81
CA ASP A 71 -1.07 3.03 -1.17
C ASP A 71 -1.80 1.70 -1.02
N LEU A 72 -1.35 0.70 -1.74
CA LEU A 72 -1.97 -0.61 -1.79
C LEU A 72 -1.19 -1.57 -0.90
N GLY A 73 -1.65 -1.67 0.34
CA GLY A 73 -1.07 -2.52 1.37
C GLY A 73 -1.53 -3.99 1.31
N GLY A 74 -1.15 -4.74 2.34
CA GLY A 74 -1.56 -6.13 2.49
C GLY A 74 -2.99 -6.30 3.01
N GLY A 75 -3.39 -5.53 3.99
CA GLY A 75 -4.71 -5.62 4.64
C GLY A 75 -5.63 -4.44 4.39
N SER A 76 -5.11 -3.31 3.96
CA SER A 76 -5.90 -2.12 3.65
C SER A 76 -5.33 -1.38 2.44
N THR A 77 -6.11 -0.46 1.91
CA THR A 77 -5.72 0.44 0.81
C THR A 77 -6.08 1.86 1.21
N GLU A 78 -5.09 2.70 1.19
CA GLU A 78 -5.18 4.10 1.59
C GLU A 78 -5.19 5.01 0.36
N PHE A 79 -6.06 6.02 0.40
CA PHE A 79 -6.15 7.02 -0.66
C PHE A 79 -5.93 8.42 -0.09
N TYR A 80 -5.16 9.20 -0.84
CA TYR A 80 -4.97 10.63 -0.64
C TYR A 80 -5.36 11.35 -1.92
N PHE A 81 -6.50 12.03 -1.90
CA PHE A 81 -6.98 12.85 -2.99
C PHE A 81 -6.77 14.31 -2.66
N ARG A 82 -6.15 15.04 -3.57
CA ARG A 82 -5.94 16.49 -3.46
C ARG A 82 -6.50 17.21 -4.67
N GLN A 83 -7.29 18.23 -4.39
CA GLN A 83 -7.79 19.15 -5.39
C GLN A 83 -7.56 20.58 -4.93
N ARG A 84 -6.58 21.26 -5.54
CA ARG A 84 -6.12 22.57 -5.06
C ARG A 84 -5.69 22.49 -3.60
N GLU A 85 -6.37 23.21 -2.70
CA GLU A 85 -6.11 23.20 -1.26
C GLU A 85 -6.97 22.18 -0.48
N GLU A 86 -7.98 21.61 -1.13
CA GLU A 86 -8.82 20.59 -0.51
C GLU A 86 -8.12 19.23 -0.54
N ILE A 87 -8.15 18.56 0.61
CA ILE A 87 -7.58 17.23 0.80
C ILE A 87 -8.67 16.32 1.32
N GLU A 88 -8.80 15.18 0.69
CA GLU A 88 -9.65 14.09 1.13
C GLU A 88 -8.84 12.81 1.27
N ILE A 89 -8.96 12.15 2.40
CA ILE A 89 -8.28 10.90 2.70
C ILE A 89 -9.29 9.80 2.98
N ARG A 90 -8.99 8.60 2.53
CA ARG A 90 -9.80 7.40 2.80
C ARG A 90 -8.89 6.21 3.09
N SER A 91 -9.42 5.30 3.88
CA SER A 91 -8.85 3.96 4.07
C SER A 91 -9.96 2.93 3.91
N PHE A 92 -9.67 1.89 3.16
CA PHE A 92 -10.57 0.79 2.89
C PHE A 92 -9.94 -0.51 3.36
N GLN A 93 -10.76 -1.39 3.93
CA GLN A 93 -10.34 -2.72 4.37
C GLN A 93 -10.20 -3.68 3.17
N LEU A 94 -9.47 -3.22 2.16
CA LEU A 94 -9.14 -3.92 0.93
C LEU A 94 -7.62 -3.93 0.79
N GLY A 95 -7.04 -5.08 0.52
CA GLY A 95 -5.59 -5.20 0.42
C GLY A 95 -5.18 -6.53 -0.16
N ALA A 96 -3.97 -6.61 -0.68
CA ALA A 96 -3.48 -7.76 -1.42
C ALA A 96 -3.62 -9.09 -0.66
N VAL A 97 -3.21 -9.13 0.60
CA VAL A 97 -3.30 -10.34 1.44
C VAL A 97 -4.75 -10.62 1.84
N ARG A 98 -5.51 -9.57 2.16
CA ARG A 98 -6.93 -9.71 2.49
C ARG A 98 -7.72 -10.30 1.32
N ASN A 99 -7.50 -9.79 0.11
CA ASN A 99 -8.14 -10.27 -1.11
C ASN A 99 -7.72 -11.73 -1.43
N MET A 100 -6.44 -12.04 -1.33
CA MET A 100 -5.92 -13.40 -1.49
C MET A 100 -6.58 -14.39 -0.53
N LEU A 101 -6.79 -13.98 0.73
CA LEU A 101 -7.45 -14.79 1.75
C LEU A 101 -8.98 -14.79 1.67
N LYS A 102 -9.56 -14.07 0.69
CA LYS A 102 -11.02 -13.92 0.52
C LYS A 102 -11.69 -13.37 1.79
N LYS A 103 -11.04 -12.41 2.42
CA LYS A 103 -11.52 -11.69 3.62
C LYS A 103 -11.95 -10.26 3.30
N ASP A 104 -11.93 -9.89 2.03
CA ASP A 104 -12.49 -8.66 1.49
C ASP A 104 -14.02 -8.73 1.50
N GLU A 105 -14.65 -7.68 2.01
CA GLU A 105 -16.11 -7.61 2.10
C GLU A 105 -16.65 -6.82 0.90
N ILE A 106 -17.75 -7.31 0.31
CA ILE A 106 -18.39 -6.65 -0.84
C ILE A 106 -18.82 -5.21 -0.52
N GLU A 107 -19.15 -4.93 0.73
CA GLU A 107 -19.55 -3.59 1.17
C GLU A 107 -18.37 -2.61 1.15
N GLU A 108 -17.16 -3.05 1.40
CA GLU A 108 -15.95 -2.22 1.26
C GLU A 108 -15.67 -1.87 -0.20
N TRP A 109 -15.86 -2.80 -1.13
CA TRP A 109 -15.77 -2.53 -2.56
C TRP A 109 -16.82 -1.52 -3.02
N LYS A 110 -18.07 -1.67 -2.59
CA LYS A 110 -19.14 -0.69 -2.87
C LYS A 110 -18.82 0.69 -2.29
N ARG A 111 -18.27 0.73 -1.08
CA ARG A 111 -17.85 1.98 -0.43
C ARG A 111 -16.72 2.67 -1.20
N LEU A 112 -15.73 1.91 -1.68
CA LEU A 112 -14.66 2.41 -2.53
C LEU A 112 -15.20 2.96 -3.85
N GLU A 113 -16.03 2.19 -4.54
CA GLU A 113 -16.63 2.59 -5.81
C GLU A 113 -17.46 3.89 -5.65
N ALA A 114 -18.34 3.94 -4.66
CA ALA A 114 -19.13 5.12 -4.38
C ALA A 114 -18.27 6.36 -4.12
N TRP A 115 -17.18 6.21 -3.38
CA TRP A 115 -16.26 7.31 -3.14
C TRP A 115 -15.52 7.72 -4.43
N LEU A 116 -15.00 6.79 -5.21
CA LEU A 116 -14.33 7.10 -6.48
C LEU A 116 -15.25 7.83 -7.46
N LEU A 117 -16.54 7.50 -7.47
CA LEU A 117 -17.54 8.19 -8.30
C LEU A 117 -17.87 9.60 -7.76
N SER A 118 -17.65 9.87 -6.48
CA SER A 118 -17.92 11.17 -5.85
C SER A 118 -16.82 12.21 -6.08
N ILE A 119 -15.59 11.77 -6.31
CA ILE A 119 -14.46 12.66 -6.53
C ILE A 119 -14.37 13.11 -7.99
N LYS A 120 -13.74 14.25 -8.23
CA LYS A 120 -13.53 14.74 -9.60
C LYS A 120 -12.58 13.80 -10.36
N PRO A 121 -12.83 13.61 -11.67
CA PRO A 121 -11.96 12.78 -12.51
C PRO A 121 -10.51 13.24 -12.46
N VAL A 122 -9.61 12.30 -12.29
CA VAL A 122 -8.16 12.50 -12.29
C VAL A 122 -7.55 11.98 -13.58
N ARG A 123 -6.53 12.67 -14.08
CA ARG A 123 -5.79 12.24 -15.29
C ARG A 123 -4.66 11.27 -14.97
N LYS A 124 -4.21 11.26 -13.71
CA LYS A 124 -3.07 10.45 -13.27
C LYS A 124 -3.33 9.95 -11.85
N LEU A 125 -3.21 8.65 -11.68
CA LEU A 125 -3.12 7.98 -10.40
C LEU A 125 -1.65 7.74 -10.09
N THR A 126 -1.22 8.00 -8.86
CA THR A 126 0.13 7.67 -8.38
C THR A 126 0.00 6.54 -7.37
N GLY A 127 0.48 5.37 -7.74
CA GLY A 127 0.57 4.22 -6.83
C GLY A 127 1.80 4.31 -5.94
N ILE A 128 1.64 3.97 -4.67
CA ILE A 128 2.68 3.89 -3.64
C ILE A 128 2.73 2.45 -3.13
N GLY A 129 3.80 2.10 -2.46
CA GLY A 129 3.97 0.80 -1.84
C GLY A 129 4.59 -0.26 -2.75
N GLY A 130 4.94 -1.37 -2.11
CA GLY A 130 5.73 -2.42 -2.74
C GLY A 130 5.01 -3.15 -3.88
N ASN A 131 3.68 -3.27 -3.83
CA ASN A 131 2.91 -3.97 -4.87
C ASN A 131 3.02 -3.25 -6.22
N ILE A 132 2.68 -1.97 -6.26
CA ILE A 132 2.72 -1.16 -7.49
C ILE A 132 4.16 -0.99 -7.97
N LYS A 133 5.10 -0.74 -7.06
CA LYS A 133 6.52 -0.63 -7.40
C LYS A 133 7.02 -1.90 -8.09
N SER A 134 6.84 -3.06 -7.46
CA SER A 134 7.29 -4.34 -8.03
C SER A 134 6.61 -4.65 -9.36
N PHE A 135 5.32 -4.34 -9.51
CA PHE A 135 4.64 -4.52 -10.79
C PHE A 135 5.25 -3.63 -11.89
N LEU A 136 5.44 -2.35 -11.66
CA LEU A 136 6.03 -1.44 -12.65
C LEU A 136 7.47 -1.83 -13.00
N GLU A 137 8.29 -2.20 -12.00
CA GLU A 137 9.66 -2.67 -12.21
C GLU A 137 9.68 -3.94 -13.07
N SER A 138 8.78 -4.90 -12.83
CA SER A 138 8.65 -6.12 -13.64
C SER A 138 8.30 -5.85 -15.11
N GLN A 139 7.72 -4.67 -15.38
CA GLN A 139 7.38 -4.22 -16.71
C GLN A 139 8.44 -3.27 -17.32
N ASN A 140 9.58 -3.05 -16.66
CA ASN A 140 10.58 -2.04 -17.02
C ASN A 140 9.96 -0.64 -17.23
N ALA A 141 9.00 -0.27 -16.38
CA ALA A 141 8.22 0.96 -16.53
C ALA A 141 8.18 1.75 -15.21
N THR A 142 8.10 3.07 -15.32
CA THR A 142 7.83 3.98 -14.20
C THR A 142 6.38 4.50 -14.22
N SER A 143 5.68 4.29 -15.33
CA SER A 143 4.27 4.62 -15.51
C SER A 143 3.68 3.83 -16.68
N LEU A 144 2.38 3.58 -16.63
CA LEU A 144 1.64 2.90 -17.68
C LEU A 144 0.35 3.67 -17.98
N LYS A 145 -0.13 3.59 -19.23
CA LYS A 145 -1.52 3.93 -19.54
C LYS A 145 -2.43 2.89 -18.92
N ILE A 146 -3.65 3.28 -18.55
CA ILE A 146 -4.59 2.37 -17.90
C ILE A 146 -4.88 1.11 -18.74
N LYS A 147 -4.96 1.26 -20.06
CA LYS A 147 -5.13 0.11 -20.96
C LYS A 147 -3.99 -0.88 -20.85
N ASP A 148 -2.75 -0.37 -20.91
CA ASP A 148 -1.54 -1.20 -20.84
C ASP A 148 -1.39 -1.83 -19.45
N PHE A 149 -1.77 -1.09 -18.40
CA PHE A 149 -1.81 -1.61 -17.02
C PHE A 149 -2.76 -2.82 -16.91
N ASN A 150 -4.00 -2.67 -17.36
CA ASN A 150 -5.01 -3.74 -17.30
C ASN A 150 -4.60 -4.96 -18.11
N GLU A 151 -4.05 -4.75 -19.31
CA GLU A 151 -3.58 -5.85 -20.16
C GLU A 151 -2.46 -6.64 -19.47
N ARG A 152 -1.44 -5.94 -18.96
CA ARG A 152 -0.27 -6.57 -18.32
C ARG A 152 -0.62 -7.21 -16.97
N ALA A 153 -1.49 -6.60 -16.20
CA ALA A 153 -2.02 -7.20 -14.96
C ALA A 153 -2.79 -8.48 -15.27
N GLY A 154 -3.64 -8.46 -16.31
CA GLY A 154 -4.35 -9.65 -16.80
C GLY A 154 -3.41 -10.75 -17.28
N GLN A 155 -2.35 -10.43 -18.01
CA GLN A 155 -1.32 -11.41 -18.42
C GLN A 155 -0.61 -12.02 -17.22
N LEU A 156 -0.26 -11.19 -16.23
CA LEU A 156 0.41 -11.63 -15.01
C LEU A 156 -0.47 -12.61 -14.21
N SER A 157 -1.77 -12.35 -14.11
CA SER A 157 -2.71 -13.19 -13.37
C SER A 157 -2.89 -14.59 -13.95
N GLN A 158 -2.52 -14.81 -15.22
CA GLN A 158 -2.55 -16.13 -15.86
C GLN A 158 -1.31 -16.99 -15.52
N LEU A 159 -0.32 -16.43 -14.85
CA LEU A 159 0.91 -17.12 -14.55
C LEU A 159 0.86 -17.77 -13.16
N THR A 160 1.50 -18.93 -13.05
CA THR A 160 1.74 -19.54 -11.73
C THR A 160 2.75 -18.72 -10.94
N THR A 161 2.70 -18.78 -9.60
CA THR A 161 3.69 -18.15 -8.69
C THR A 161 5.13 -18.45 -9.13
N LYS A 162 5.42 -19.71 -9.44
CA LYS A 162 6.76 -20.12 -9.94
C LYS A 162 7.16 -19.37 -11.22
N LYS A 163 6.25 -19.21 -12.18
CA LYS A 163 6.54 -18.47 -13.42
C LYS A 163 6.75 -16.98 -13.13
N LYS A 164 5.98 -16.38 -12.24
CA LYS A 164 6.17 -14.98 -11.81
C LYS A 164 7.55 -14.75 -11.22
N ILE A 165 8.00 -15.63 -10.33
CA ILE A 165 9.34 -15.57 -9.73
C ILE A 165 10.43 -15.68 -10.82
N LEU A 166 10.34 -16.67 -11.69
CA LEU A 166 11.37 -16.93 -12.70
C LEU A 166 11.42 -15.87 -13.81
N THR A 167 10.27 -15.37 -14.24
CA THR A 167 10.18 -14.46 -15.40
C THR A 167 10.33 -13.00 -14.99
N TYR A 168 9.71 -12.61 -13.86
CA TYR A 168 9.62 -11.22 -13.43
C TYR A 168 10.46 -10.93 -12.17
N GLN A 169 11.16 -11.92 -11.65
CA GLN A 169 12.04 -11.81 -10.48
C GLN A 169 11.33 -11.29 -9.22
N PHE A 170 10.04 -11.55 -9.09
CA PHE A 170 9.33 -11.26 -7.85
C PHE A 170 9.90 -12.10 -6.70
N SER A 171 9.97 -11.53 -5.50
CA SER A 171 10.16 -12.33 -4.29
C SER A 171 8.99 -13.31 -4.10
N PRO A 172 9.18 -14.45 -3.45
CA PRO A 172 8.11 -15.44 -3.27
C PRO A 172 6.83 -14.87 -2.66
N ASP A 173 6.96 -14.09 -1.59
CA ASP A 173 5.87 -13.40 -0.90
C ASP A 173 5.14 -12.41 -1.82
N ARG A 174 5.88 -11.73 -2.71
CA ARG A 174 5.27 -10.82 -3.70
C ARG A 174 4.55 -11.57 -4.80
N ALA A 175 5.13 -12.63 -5.31
CA ALA A 175 4.55 -13.43 -6.38
C ALA A 175 3.22 -14.08 -5.99
N ASP A 176 3.02 -14.35 -4.69
CA ASP A 176 1.78 -14.92 -4.16
C ASP A 176 0.63 -13.92 -4.13
N VAL A 177 0.90 -12.65 -3.86
CA VAL A 177 -0.15 -11.65 -3.59
C VAL A 177 -0.37 -10.64 -4.71
N ILE A 178 0.53 -10.58 -5.72
CA ILE A 178 0.54 -9.49 -6.70
C ILE A 178 -0.75 -9.44 -7.52
N ASP A 179 -1.35 -10.56 -7.87
CA ASP A 179 -2.60 -10.59 -8.65
C ASP A 179 -3.75 -9.97 -7.86
N ASP A 180 -3.83 -10.29 -6.57
CA ASP A 180 -4.86 -9.77 -5.67
C ASP A 180 -4.63 -8.30 -5.32
N ALA A 181 -3.39 -7.83 -5.46
CA ALA A 181 -3.04 -6.43 -5.33
C ALA A 181 -3.46 -5.58 -6.55
N LEU A 182 -3.55 -6.18 -7.74
CA LEU A 182 -3.80 -5.45 -8.99
C LEU A 182 -5.26 -5.53 -9.47
N LYS A 183 -6.15 -6.18 -8.71
CA LYS A 183 -7.61 -6.20 -8.95
C LYS A 183 -8.24 -4.86 -8.63
#